data_a92a59f6cd899cc5febf53db846efb2f
#
_entry.id   a92a59f6cd899cc5febf53db846efb2f
#
_cell.length_a   1.000
_cell.length_b   1.000
_cell.length_c   1.000
_cell.angle_alpha   90.00
_cell.angle_beta   90.00
_cell.angle_gamma   90.00
#
_symmetry.space_group_name_H-M   'P 1'
#
loop_
_entity.id
_entity.type
_entity.pdbx_description
1 polymer ?
#
loop_
_entity_poly.entity_id
_entity_poly.type
_entity_poly.pdbx_seq_one_letter_code
_entity_poly.pdbx_strand_id
1 'polypeptide(L)'
;RTSSSFASAMYRMGGQVISINDVNYSSIAKGENLEDTIITMNNFADIIVLRTKESGQALRASKVSKVPIINAGDGNGEHPTQTLLDLYTIYKHFGRIEDLTITFVGDIENGRTVHSLDKALNKCKKHFYNTYDKGIWPESHVYYLTRVQRERGSEGSYSMRKEHIHNIPEHSIVMHPFPR
;
A
#
# COMPACT_ATOMS: atom_id res chain seq x y z
N ARG A 1 -11.94 3.63 3.28
CA ARG A 1 -11.50 3.36 1.89
C ARG A 1 -11.04 1.92 1.67
N THR A 2 -10.14 1.37 2.50
CA THR A 2 -9.67 -0.03 2.35
C THR A 2 -10.83 -1.01 2.38
N SER A 3 -11.69 -0.95 3.40
CA SER A 3 -12.88 -1.80 3.50
C SER A 3 -13.78 -1.67 2.28
N SER A 4 -14.10 -0.43 1.86
CA SER A 4 -14.96 -0.20 0.68
C SER A 4 -14.34 -0.73 -0.62
N SER A 5 -13.01 -0.64 -0.77
CA SER A 5 -12.30 -1.14 -1.95
C SER A 5 -12.40 -2.66 -2.05
N PHE A 6 -12.11 -3.38 -0.96
CA PHE A 6 -12.22 -4.84 -0.93
C PHE A 6 -13.67 -5.32 -1.06
N ALA A 7 -14.61 -4.65 -0.38
CA ALA A 7 -16.04 -4.97 -0.51
C ALA A 7 -16.53 -4.81 -1.95
N SER A 8 -16.17 -3.68 -2.61
CA SER A 8 -16.52 -3.45 -4.02
C SER A 8 -15.94 -4.52 -4.94
N ALA A 9 -14.69 -4.93 -4.73
CA ALA A 9 -14.06 -5.98 -5.51
C ALA A 9 -14.79 -7.33 -5.32
N MET A 10 -15.10 -7.69 -4.09
CA MET A 10 -15.81 -8.94 -3.78
C MET A 10 -17.21 -8.98 -4.41
N TYR A 11 -18.00 -7.90 -4.27
CA TYR A 11 -19.32 -7.83 -4.90
C TYR A 11 -19.26 -7.93 -6.43
N ARG A 12 -18.28 -7.30 -7.07
CA ARG A 12 -18.07 -7.39 -8.53
C ARG A 12 -17.71 -8.79 -9.00
N MET A 13 -17.11 -9.61 -8.13
CA MET A 13 -16.81 -11.02 -8.40
C MET A 13 -17.95 -11.97 -8.02
N GLY A 14 -19.10 -11.46 -7.57
CA GLY A 14 -20.25 -12.26 -7.17
C GLY A 14 -20.20 -12.81 -5.75
N GLY A 15 -19.23 -12.38 -4.94
CA GLY A 15 -19.11 -12.77 -3.55
C GLY A 15 -19.91 -11.89 -2.60
N GLN A 16 -19.85 -12.22 -1.30
CA GLN A 16 -20.51 -11.50 -0.23
C GLN A 16 -19.49 -10.98 0.79
N VAL A 17 -19.87 -9.98 1.57
CA VAL A 17 -18.95 -9.33 2.53
C VAL A 17 -19.61 -9.20 3.90
N ILE A 18 -18.90 -9.66 4.93
CA ILE A 18 -19.17 -9.36 6.33
C ILE A 18 -18.15 -8.33 6.77
N SER A 19 -18.57 -7.10 7.09
CA SER A 19 -17.66 -6.01 7.45
C SER A 19 -17.64 -5.78 8.96
N ILE A 20 -16.43 -5.77 9.55
CA ILE A 20 -16.18 -5.35 10.93
C ILE A 20 -15.31 -4.09 10.86
N ASN A 21 -15.93 -2.91 10.82
CA ASN A 21 -15.24 -1.63 10.65
C ASN A 21 -15.07 -0.85 11.95
N ASP A 22 -15.91 -1.10 12.96
CA ASP A 22 -15.84 -0.43 14.24
C ASP A 22 -15.49 -1.42 15.36
N VAL A 23 -14.23 -1.37 15.74
CA VAL A 23 -13.66 -2.20 16.80
C VAL A 23 -14.30 -1.89 18.17
N ASN A 24 -14.80 -0.66 18.38
CA ASN A 24 -15.36 -0.23 19.68
C ASN A 24 -16.67 -0.92 20.03
N TYR A 25 -17.38 -1.45 19.05
CA TYR A 25 -18.64 -2.19 19.24
C TYR A 25 -18.48 -3.71 19.06
N SER A 26 -17.24 -4.18 18.89
CA SER A 26 -16.93 -5.61 18.75
C SER A 26 -16.46 -6.23 20.06
N SER A 27 -16.34 -7.55 20.09
CA SER A 27 -15.75 -8.29 21.22
C SER A 27 -14.33 -7.86 21.54
N ILE A 28 -13.61 -7.32 20.56
CA ILE A 28 -12.25 -6.75 20.74
C ILE A 28 -12.28 -5.61 21.79
N ALA A 29 -13.31 -4.76 21.79
CA ALA A 29 -13.47 -3.71 22.81
C ALA A 29 -13.66 -4.27 24.23
N LYS A 30 -14.06 -5.52 24.35
CA LYS A 30 -14.24 -6.23 25.64
C LYS A 30 -13.00 -7.02 26.05
N GLY A 31 -11.90 -6.90 25.32
CA GLY A 31 -10.62 -7.57 25.61
C GLY A 31 -10.38 -8.88 24.84
N GLU A 32 -11.20 -9.21 23.83
CA GLU A 32 -10.91 -10.34 22.96
C GLU A 32 -9.59 -10.09 22.19
N ASN A 33 -8.71 -11.06 22.17
CA ASN A 33 -7.45 -10.96 21.44
C ASN A 33 -7.65 -11.23 19.94
N LEU A 34 -6.62 -10.89 19.13
CA LEU A 34 -6.67 -11.05 17.69
C LEU A 34 -6.89 -12.51 17.27
N GLU A 35 -6.20 -13.43 17.92
CA GLU A 35 -6.23 -14.85 17.59
C GLU A 35 -7.64 -15.43 17.78
N ASP A 36 -8.30 -15.12 18.88
CA ASP A 36 -9.66 -15.59 19.17
C ASP A 36 -10.67 -15.00 18.17
N THR A 37 -10.51 -13.73 17.83
CA THR A 37 -11.31 -13.09 16.75
C THR A 37 -11.14 -13.83 15.41
N ILE A 38 -9.90 -14.15 15.03
CA ILE A 38 -9.64 -14.86 13.75
C ILE A 38 -10.20 -16.28 13.78
N ILE A 39 -10.04 -17.01 14.90
CA ILE A 39 -10.59 -18.36 15.07
C ILE A 39 -12.12 -18.34 14.94
N THR A 40 -12.77 -17.34 15.51
CA THR A 40 -14.21 -17.14 15.40
C THR A 40 -14.63 -16.85 13.94
N MET A 41 -13.93 -15.93 13.29
CA MET A 41 -14.22 -15.55 11.89
C MET A 41 -14.01 -16.67 10.87
N ASN A 42 -13.16 -17.65 11.14
CA ASN A 42 -13.02 -18.84 10.31
C ASN A 42 -14.34 -19.61 10.06
N ASN A 43 -15.34 -19.42 10.93
CA ASN A 43 -16.63 -20.10 10.80
C ASN A 43 -17.60 -19.30 9.92
N PHE A 44 -17.28 -18.07 9.58
CA PHE A 44 -18.18 -17.15 8.87
C PHE A 44 -17.67 -16.71 7.50
N ALA A 45 -16.39 -16.95 7.19
CA ALA A 45 -15.76 -16.44 5.98
C ALA A 45 -14.86 -17.48 5.31
N ASP A 46 -14.80 -17.45 3.99
CA ASP A 46 -13.89 -18.27 3.17
C ASP A 46 -12.52 -17.60 3.00
N ILE A 47 -12.44 -16.30 3.25
CA ILE A 47 -11.23 -15.48 3.19
C ILE A 47 -11.38 -14.28 4.13
N ILE A 48 -10.31 -13.90 4.79
CA ILE A 48 -10.30 -12.76 5.71
C ILE A 48 -9.35 -11.68 5.20
N VAL A 49 -9.87 -10.46 5.00
CA VAL A 49 -9.07 -9.27 4.71
C VAL A 49 -8.80 -8.54 6.01
N LEU A 50 -7.53 -8.52 6.44
CA LEU A 50 -7.13 -7.96 7.73
C LEU A 50 -6.31 -6.68 7.55
N ARG A 51 -6.74 -5.61 8.24
CA ARG A 51 -5.96 -4.39 8.41
C ARG A 51 -5.81 -4.05 9.87
N THR A 52 -4.57 -3.91 10.32
CA THR A 52 -4.23 -3.70 11.73
C THR A 52 -3.38 -2.45 11.97
N LYS A 53 -3.33 -1.99 13.21
CA LYS A 53 -2.51 -0.85 13.63
C LYS A 53 -1.08 -1.24 13.99
N GLU A 54 -0.87 -2.47 14.43
CA GLU A 54 0.42 -2.99 14.89
C GLU A 54 1.03 -3.92 13.84
N SER A 55 2.34 -3.82 13.65
CA SER A 55 3.08 -4.69 12.75
C SER A 55 3.15 -6.13 13.28
N GLY A 56 3.15 -7.10 12.36
CA GLY A 56 3.22 -8.53 12.68
C GLY A 56 1.86 -9.18 12.97
N GLN A 57 0.79 -8.41 13.12
CA GLN A 57 -0.53 -8.95 13.43
C GLN A 57 -1.10 -9.79 12.29
N ALA A 58 -0.86 -9.41 11.03
CA ALA A 58 -1.31 -10.22 9.90
C ALA A 58 -0.64 -11.60 9.87
N LEU A 59 0.66 -11.67 10.20
CA LEU A 59 1.39 -12.92 10.32
C LEU A 59 0.89 -13.76 11.52
N ARG A 60 0.60 -13.13 12.66
CA ARG A 60 0.01 -13.82 13.82
C ARG A 60 -1.36 -14.42 13.46
N ALA A 61 -2.22 -13.62 12.83
CA ALA A 61 -3.53 -14.07 12.35
C ALA A 61 -3.42 -15.27 11.41
N SER A 62 -2.48 -15.26 10.47
CA SER A 62 -2.31 -16.35 9.51
C SER A 62 -1.89 -17.67 10.14
N LYS A 63 -1.26 -17.66 11.32
CA LYS A 63 -0.86 -18.89 12.05
C LYS A 63 -2.02 -19.63 12.69
N VAL A 64 -3.11 -18.93 13.02
CA VAL A 64 -4.29 -19.50 13.68
C VAL A 64 -5.50 -19.60 12.74
N SER A 65 -5.43 -18.97 11.59
CA SER A 65 -6.50 -18.99 10.60
C SER A 65 -6.55 -20.32 9.85
N LYS A 66 -7.76 -20.82 9.64
CA LYS A 66 -8.05 -21.95 8.74
C LYS A 66 -8.36 -21.52 7.32
N VAL A 67 -8.60 -20.22 7.11
CA VAL A 67 -8.89 -19.62 5.81
C VAL A 67 -7.77 -18.63 5.44
N PRO A 68 -7.59 -18.30 4.15
CA PRO A 68 -6.57 -17.33 3.74
C PRO A 68 -6.74 -15.97 4.40
N ILE A 69 -5.61 -15.37 4.83
CA ILE A 69 -5.54 -13.99 5.33
C ILE A 69 -4.92 -13.09 4.25
N ILE A 70 -5.63 -12.05 3.84
CA ILE A 70 -5.09 -10.98 3.00
C ILE A 70 -4.65 -9.82 3.91
N ASN A 71 -3.36 -9.52 3.90
CA ASN A 71 -2.81 -8.35 4.58
C ASN A 71 -3.14 -7.07 3.79
N ALA A 72 -4.10 -6.28 4.30
CA ALA A 72 -4.51 -4.99 3.74
C ALA A 72 -3.82 -3.78 4.39
N GLY A 73 -2.72 -4.01 5.08
CA GLY A 73 -1.89 -3.03 5.79
C GLY A 73 -1.69 -3.41 7.25
N ASP A 74 -0.43 -3.62 7.63
CA ASP A 74 0.01 -4.18 8.90
C ASP A 74 0.87 -3.14 9.64
N GLY A 75 0.22 -2.22 10.31
CA GLY A 75 0.87 -1.15 11.06
C GLY A 75 1.89 -0.35 10.24
N ASN A 76 3.12 -0.30 10.74
CA ASN A 76 4.27 0.30 10.04
C ASN A 76 5.00 -0.68 9.12
N GLY A 77 4.58 -1.93 9.06
CA GLY A 77 5.17 -2.98 8.24
C GLY A 77 4.83 -2.85 6.76
N GLU A 78 4.46 -3.96 6.15
CA GLU A 78 4.21 -4.06 4.72
C GLU A 78 2.80 -3.59 4.32
N HIS A 79 2.66 -3.18 3.05
CA HIS A 79 1.36 -2.92 2.43
C HIS A 79 1.26 -3.67 1.09
N PRO A 80 1.21 -5.01 1.11
CA PRO A 80 1.34 -5.83 -0.10
C PRO A 80 0.25 -5.57 -1.12
N THR A 81 -0.98 -5.31 -0.69
CA THR A 81 -2.08 -5.03 -1.61
C THR A 81 -1.94 -3.69 -2.34
N GLN A 82 -1.30 -2.68 -1.72
CA GLN A 82 -0.94 -1.45 -2.43
C GLN A 82 0.12 -1.73 -3.49
N THR A 83 1.13 -2.52 -3.16
CA THR A 83 2.16 -2.95 -4.13
C THR A 83 1.54 -3.64 -5.34
N LEU A 84 0.58 -4.55 -5.14
CA LEU A 84 -0.12 -5.22 -6.24
C LEU A 84 -0.90 -4.23 -7.12
N LEU A 85 -1.56 -3.22 -6.52
CA LEU A 85 -2.25 -2.15 -7.27
C LEU A 85 -1.26 -1.34 -8.13
N ASP A 86 -0.12 -0.99 -7.55
CA ASP A 86 0.92 -0.21 -8.22
C ASP A 86 1.54 -1.01 -9.36
N LEU A 87 1.91 -2.26 -9.13
CA LEU A 87 2.43 -3.18 -10.16
C LEU A 87 1.42 -3.39 -11.29
N TYR A 88 0.14 -3.57 -10.96
CA TYR A 88 -0.91 -3.72 -11.96
C TYR A 88 -1.06 -2.45 -12.83
N THR A 89 -0.97 -1.27 -12.22
CA THR A 89 -1.02 0.01 -12.94
C THR A 89 0.16 0.14 -13.89
N ILE A 90 1.37 -0.18 -13.44
CA ILE A 90 2.60 -0.18 -14.25
C ILE A 90 2.46 -1.17 -15.41
N TYR A 91 2.07 -2.41 -15.12
CA TYR A 91 1.87 -3.45 -16.13
C TYR A 91 0.81 -3.05 -17.17
N LYS A 92 -0.30 -2.49 -16.74
CA LYS A 92 -1.39 -2.06 -17.63
C LYS A 92 -0.93 -0.95 -18.60
N HIS A 93 -0.01 -0.09 -18.17
CA HIS A 93 0.49 1.02 -18.97
C HIS A 93 1.63 0.59 -19.92
N PHE A 94 2.62 -0.17 -19.41
CA PHE A 94 3.83 -0.52 -20.15
C PHE A 94 3.82 -1.94 -20.75
N GLY A 95 2.84 -2.79 -20.42
CA GLY A 95 2.80 -4.20 -20.81
C GLY A 95 3.85 -5.07 -20.14
N ARG A 96 4.66 -4.50 -19.24
CA ARG A 96 5.75 -5.16 -18.50
C ARG A 96 5.98 -4.50 -17.15
N ILE A 97 6.70 -5.19 -16.27
CA ILE A 97 7.14 -4.66 -14.97
C ILE A 97 8.67 -4.57 -14.90
N GLU A 98 9.37 -5.44 -15.62
CA GLU A 98 10.83 -5.53 -15.64
C GLU A 98 11.45 -4.49 -16.60
N ASP A 99 12.73 -4.19 -16.41
CA ASP A 99 13.54 -3.28 -17.25
C ASP A 99 12.97 -1.86 -17.38
N LEU A 100 12.29 -1.40 -16.34
CA LEU A 100 11.81 -0.03 -16.23
C LEU A 100 12.74 0.81 -15.32
N THR A 101 12.72 2.12 -15.53
CA THR A 101 13.34 3.08 -14.61
C THR A 101 12.25 3.71 -13.77
N ILE A 102 12.42 3.66 -12.44
CA ILE A 102 11.45 4.14 -11.46
C ILE A 102 12.12 5.23 -10.61
N THR A 103 11.53 6.40 -10.53
CA THR A 103 11.96 7.46 -9.61
C THR A 103 10.96 7.58 -8.47
N PHE A 104 11.41 7.27 -7.26
CA PHE A 104 10.66 7.48 -6.02
C PHE A 104 10.96 8.88 -5.48
N VAL A 105 9.90 9.62 -5.16
CA VAL A 105 10.03 11.00 -4.66
C VAL A 105 9.13 11.20 -3.44
N GLY A 106 9.68 11.78 -2.39
CA GLY A 106 8.98 12.12 -1.17
C GLY A 106 9.60 11.54 0.07
N ASP A 107 8.80 11.17 1.06
CA ASP A 107 9.27 10.57 2.32
C ASP A 107 9.63 9.10 2.10
N ILE A 108 10.88 8.88 1.66
CA ILE A 108 11.36 7.55 1.29
C ILE A 108 11.57 6.69 2.55
N GLU A 109 12.14 7.26 3.61
CA GLU A 109 12.50 6.54 4.83
C GLU A 109 11.28 5.99 5.58
N ASN A 110 10.20 6.78 5.66
CA ASN A 110 8.98 6.41 6.38
C ASN A 110 7.87 5.86 5.46
N GLY A 111 8.13 5.83 4.15
CA GLY A 111 7.19 5.43 3.12
C GLY A 111 7.03 3.91 2.97
N ARG A 112 6.22 3.23 3.81
CA ARG A 112 6.02 1.77 3.69
C ARG A 112 5.58 1.30 2.30
N THR A 113 4.85 2.14 1.55
CA THR A 113 4.45 1.82 0.16
C THR A 113 5.64 1.85 -0.78
N VAL A 114 6.60 2.74 -0.54
CA VAL A 114 7.88 2.76 -1.26
C VAL A 114 8.65 1.48 -0.97
N HIS A 115 8.82 1.12 0.31
CA HIS A 115 9.58 -0.07 0.69
C HIS A 115 9.00 -1.36 0.10
N SER A 116 7.67 -1.52 0.13
CA SER A 116 7.03 -2.70 -0.42
C SER A 116 7.13 -2.75 -1.95
N LEU A 117 6.97 -1.60 -2.64
CA LEU A 117 7.08 -1.52 -4.08
C LEU A 117 8.54 -1.67 -4.56
N ASP A 118 9.50 -1.09 -3.84
CA ASP A 118 10.94 -1.25 -4.10
C ASP A 118 11.38 -2.72 -4.10
N LYS A 119 10.94 -3.48 -3.11
CA LYS A 119 11.21 -4.93 -3.04
C LYS A 119 10.64 -5.69 -4.24
N ALA A 120 9.44 -5.32 -4.68
CA ALA A 120 8.76 -5.99 -5.80
C ALA A 120 9.39 -5.65 -7.16
N LEU A 121 9.97 -4.45 -7.30
CA LEU A 121 10.62 -3.96 -8.53
C LEU A 121 12.13 -4.29 -8.57
N ASN A 122 12.52 -5.49 -8.17
CA ASN A 122 13.92 -5.91 -8.03
C ASN A 122 14.71 -5.93 -9.36
N LYS A 123 14.04 -6.03 -10.50
CA LYS A 123 14.62 -6.01 -11.85
C LYS A 123 14.51 -4.63 -12.56
N CYS A 124 14.22 -3.58 -11.80
CA CYS A 124 14.11 -2.22 -12.31
C CYS A 124 15.29 -1.36 -11.87
N LYS A 125 15.65 -0.36 -12.69
CA LYS A 125 16.55 0.71 -12.28
C LYS A 125 15.79 1.68 -11.39
N LYS A 126 16.36 2.07 -10.24
CA LYS A 126 15.65 2.88 -9.23
C LYS A 126 16.45 4.10 -8.83
N HIS A 127 15.75 5.21 -8.66
CA HIS A 127 16.25 6.46 -8.13
C HIS A 127 15.40 6.91 -6.95
N PHE A 128 16.02 7.50 -5.92
CA PHE A 128 15.33 7.92 -4.70
C PHE A 128 15.65 9.38 -4.39
N TYR A 129 14.60 10.18 -4.22
CA TYR A 129 14.68 11.61 -3.92
C TYR A 129 13.81 11.94 -2.71
N ASN A 130 14.43 12.48 -1.68
CA ASN A 130 13.71 12.95 -0.50
C ASN A 130 12.87 14.20 -0.81
N THR A 131 11.93 14.53 0.06
CA THR A 131 11.02 15.70 -0.07
C THR A 131 11.74 17.03 -0.24
N TYR A 132 12.99 17.13 0.18
CA TYR A 132 13.78 18.36 0.17
C TYR A 132 14.69 18.51 -1.06
N ASP A 133 14.81 17.49 -1.87
CA ASP A 133 15.64 17.53 -3.06
C ASP A 133 15.01 18.46 -4.10
N LYS A 134 15.73 19.55 -4.41
CA LYS A 134 15.31 20.57 -5.38
C LYS A 134 15.82 20.30 -6.79
N GLY A 135 16.41 19.14 -7.03
CA GLY A 135 17.02 18.77 -8.29
C GLY A 135 16.04 18.42 -9.41
N ILE A 136 16.57 18.34 -10.62
CA ILE A 136 15.87 17.76 -11.77
C ILE A 136 15.91 16.23 -11.61
N TRP A 137 14.76 15.60 -11.71
CA TRP A 137 14.68 14.15 -11.63
C TRP A 137 15.20 13.51 -12.93
N PRO A 138 15.83 12.35 -12.85
CA PRO A 138 16.29 11.64 -14.02
C PRO A 138 15.11 11.18 -14.87
N GLU A 139 15.34 11.06 -16.17
CA GLU A 139 14.39 10.46 -17.08
C GLU A 139 13.99 9.06 -16.62
N SER A 140 12.71 8.83 -16.42
CA SER A 140 12.17 7.60 -15.84
C SER A 140 10.82 7.23 -16.44
N HIS A 141 10.52 5.95 -16.46
CA HIS A 141 9.22 5.44 -16.90
C HIS A 141 8.12 5.75 -15.88
N VAL A 142 8.46 5.65 -14.59
CA VAL A 142 7.50 5.86 -13.49
C VAL A 142 8.06 6.85 -12.49
N TYR A 143 7.29 7.87 -12.14
CA TYR A 143 7.55 8.77 -11.02
C TYR A 143 6.54 8.45 -9.91
N TYR A 144 7.03 7.80 -8.86
CA TYR A 144 6.22 7.41 -7.72
C TYR A 144 6.35 8.42 -6.60
N LEU A 145 5.32 9.24 -6.43
CA LEU A 145 5.31 10.35 -5.47
C LEU A 145 4.66 9.89 -4.17
N THR A 146 5.23 10.26 -3.03
CA THR A 146 4.64 10.00 -1.71
C THR A 146 4.45 11.27 -0.91
N ARG A 147 3.50 11.25 0.01
CA ARG A 147 3.30 12.34 0.96
C ARG A 147 4.31 12.28 2.10
N VAL A 148 4.51 13.41 2.77
CA VAL A 148 5.22 13.45 4.05
C VAL A 148 4.42 12.72 5.13
N GLN A 149 5.06 11.81 5.85
CA GLN A 149 4.44 11.01 6.92
C GLN A 149 4.52 11.76 8.26
N ARG A 150 3.80 12.89 8.40
CA ARG A 150 3.83 13.73 9.62
C ARG A 150 3.47 12.95 10.88
N GLU A 151 2.57 12.00 10.77
CA GLU A 151 2.18 11.09 11.84
C GLU A 151 3.29 10.14 12.31
N ARG A 152 4.44 10.14 11.60
CA ARG A 152 5.65 9.35 11.89
C ARG A 152 6.87 10.21 12.18
N GLY A 153 6.65 11.50 12.42
CA GLY A 153 7.71 12.46 12.74
C GLY A 153 8.43 13.05 11.53
N SER A 154 7.99 12.79 10.30
CA SER A 154 8.56 13.46 9.12
C SER A 154 8.11 14.91 9.07
N GLU A 155 9.05 15.82 8.87
CA GLU A 155 8.79 17.25 8.73
C GLU A 155 8.93 17.69 7.26
N GLY A 156 8.30 18.83 6.94
CA GLY A 156 8.40 19.45 5.63
C GLY A 156 7.12 19.36 4.80
N SER A 157 7.22 19.81 3.57
CA SER A 157 6.17 19.73 2.58
C SER A 157 6.76 19.42 1.22
N TYR A 158 6.08 18.59 0.46
CA TYR A 158 6.43 18.31 -0.91
C TYR A 158 5.29 18.75 -1.82
N SER A 159 5.63 19.44 -2.88
CA SER A 159 4.70 19.72 -3.96
C SER A 159 5.43 19.62 -5.31
N MET A 160 4.82 18.93 -6.26
CA MET A 160 5.30 18.91 -7.63
C MET A 160 5.19 20.31 -8.23
N ARG A 161 6.29 20.81 -8.77
CA ARG A 161 6.36 22.15 -9.41
C ARG A 161 6.37 22.00 -10.92
N LYS A 162 6.11 23.13 -11.62
CA LYS A 162 6.13 23.17 -13.10
C LYS A 162 7.49 22.71 -13.68
N GLU A 163 8.57 23.08 -13.02
CA GLU A 163 9.93 22.69 -13.43
C GLU A 163 10.15 21.19 -13.45
N HIS A 164 9.53 20.46 -12.51
CA HIS A 164 9.58 19.00 -12.51
C HIS A 164 8.81 18.41 -13.69
N ILE A 165 7.64 18.99 -14.03
CA ILE A 165 6.76 18.47 -15.10
C ILE A 165 7.45 18.58 -16.47
N HIS A 166 8.19 19.68 -16.72
CA HIS A 166 8.87 19.87 -18.01
C HIS A 166 9.94 18.80 -18.31
N ASN A 167 10.44 18.12 -17.28
CA ASN A 167 11.46 17.08 -17.42
C ASN A 167 10.88 15.65 -17.37
N ILE A 168 9.54 15.51 -17.27
CA ILE A 168 8.89 14.21 -17.31
C ILE A 168 8.59 13.85 -18.77
N PRO A 169 9.15 12.75 -19.32
CA PRO A 169 8.85 12.31 -20.66
C PRO A 169 7.35 12.02 -20.86
N GLU A 170 6.82 12.28 -22.06
CA GLU A 170 5.40 12.05 -22.37
C GLU A 170 4.95 10.59 -22.17
N HIS A 171 5.83 9.64 -22.39
CA HIS A 171 5.54 8.21 -22.20
C HIS A 171 5.55 7.76 -20.74
N SER A 172 5.87 8.66 -19.81
CA SER A 172 5.98 8.34 -18.38
C SER A 172 4.63 8.43 -17.67
N ILE A 173 4.51 7.72 -16.55
CA ILE A 173 3.38 7.88 -15.63
C ILE A 173 3.82 8.45 -14.29
N VAL A 174 2.94 9.26 -13.70
CA VAL A 174 3.09 9.78 -12.35
C VAL A 174 2.08 9.08 -11.44
N MET A 175 2.58 8.42 -10.41
CA MET A 175 1.77 7.63 -9.48
C MET A 175 1.83 8.20 -8.06
N HIS A 176 0.80 7.97 -7.28
CA HIS A 176 0.71 8.36 -5.86
C HIS A 176 -0.19 7.41 -5.07
N PRO A 177 0.26 6.83 -3.95
CA PRO A 177 -0.57 5.96 -3.11
C PRO A 177 -1.50 6.78 -2.22
N PHE A 178 -2.58 7.32 -2.77
CA PHE A 178 -3.54 8.18 -2.07
C PHE A 178 -3.82 7.79 -0.59
N PRO A 179 -4.21 8.77 0.30
CA PRO A 179 -4.60 10.17 0.03
C PRO A 179 -3.39 11.11 -0.10
N ARG A 180 -3.66 12.25 -0.74
CA ARG A 180 -2.73 13.38 -0.72
C ARG A 180 -2.79 14.10 0.62
#